data_72843dc235581d05560b7cc1337031c6
#
_entry.id   72843dc235581d05560b7cc1337031c6
#
_cell.length_a   1.000
_cell.length_b   1.000
_cell.length_c   1.000
_cell.angle_alpha   90.00
_cell.angle_beta   90.00
_cell.angle_gamma   90.00
#
_symmetry.space_group_name_H-M   'P 1'
#
loop_
_entity.id
_entity.type
_entity.pdbx_description
1 polymer ?
#
loop_
_entity_poly.entity_id
_entity_poly.type
_entity_poly.pdbx_seq_one_letter_code
_entity_poly.pdbx_strand_id
1 'polypeptide(L)'
;MPEINHQLLPKYLKDLTADPEKQFAPVYLVFGEELLVKTAYGALLDALLPKEGRHANYDPMEGAAENVYDAIERVNTFSLIPGTKVVALLESRIFHATQDKTRLIENAQKAYDDDNKSKAANYLLSLMGNLSLSFEDIDAANRRKTLTFASDMLKNDSWLDDLVEYCRQNQLEIPRPTDPTGALQKAIKKGFPPDNHLVITTEMVDKRVGLYKALKDQGVVVDCRVPKGDRRADRMAQEDVLRKKMAEILMPVNKKMDTRAFAALRDMTGFDLRTFCGNLEKLVNYVGQRDAITVKDVASVLKRTKQDPIYELTNAIADRQASNALFLMKSLLDSGFHPLQVLAAIVNQIRRLILAKDYTTSPVSKEWHAGVSYAVFQQNIMPSILEYDKVLLQTLEKWEQSELSSEDVDPVSVRSKAKKKRKIQTDLMLARNPKNAYPVYQLLKKSDRFSKSELMAAVEHLNETDIQLKTSSQDPRLILERLVLKICHRQTEST
;
A
#
# COMPACT_ATOMS: atom_id res chain seq x y z
N MET A 1 -3.48 29.26 1.68
CA MET A 1 -2.98 29.08 0.30
C MET A 1 -3.46 27.76 -0.31
N PRO A 2 -3.48 27.58 -1.63
CA PRO A 2 -4.19 26.45 -2.24
C PRO A 2 -3.45 25.10 -2.09
N GLU A 3 -4.22 24.03 -1.89
CA GLU A 3 -3.81 22.68 -2.25
C GLU A 3 -4.22 22.47 -3.71
N ILE A 4 -3.25 22.21 -4.60
CA ILE A 4 -3.47 22.11 -6.04
C ILE A 4 -3.08 20.71 -6.51
N ASN A 5 -3.85 20.17 -7.45
CA ASN A 5 -3.46 18.95 -8.14
C ASN A 5 -2.29 19.25 -9.11
N HIS A 6 -1.34 18.31 -9.25
CA HIS A 6 -0.19 18.46 -10.15
C HIS A 6 -0.57 18.87 -11.57
N GLN A 7 -1.76 18.48 -12.06
CA GLN A 7 -2.25 18.85 -13.39
C GLN A 7 -2.56 20.34 -13.54
N LEU A 8 -2.85 21.04 -12.45
CA LEU A 8 -3.11 22.48 -12.41
C LEU A 8 -1.85 23.30 -12.17
N LEU A 9 -0.74 22.65 -11.78
CA LEU A 9 0.52 23.35 -11.50
C LEU A 9 1.03 24.18 -12.67
N PRO A 10 1.07 23.71 -13.94
CA PRO A 10 1.54 24.54 -15.05
C PRO A 10 0.74 25.83 -15.24
N LYS A 11 -0.59 25.75 -15.07
CA LYS A 11 -1.45 26.93 -15.13
C LYS A 11 -1.18 27.87 -13.97
N TYR A 12 -1.08 27.34 -12.75
CA TYR A 12 -0.75 28.11 -11.55
C TYR A 12 0.58 28.87 -11.69
N LEU A 13 1.64 28.20 -12.18
CA LEU A 13 2.94 28.80 -12.39
C LEU A 13 2.90 29.89 -13.50
N LYS A 14 2.18 29.63 -14.59
CA LYS A 14 1.98 30.62 -15.65
C LYS A 14 1.26 31.88 -15.16
N ASP A 15 0.22 31.71 -14.33
CA ASP A 15 -0.54 32.82 -13.77
C ASP A 15 0.31 33.64 -12.76
N LEU A 16 1.27 33.01 -12.06
CA LEU A 16 2.22 33.70 -11.18
C LEU A 16 3.28 34.46 -11.95
N THR A 17 3.85 33.86 -13.00
CA THR A 17 4.92 34.50 -13.79
C THR A 17 4.40 35.61 -14.71
N ALA A 18 3.10 35.58 -15.06
CA ALA A 18 2.49 36.61 -15.92
C ALA A 18 2.08 37.88 -15.16
N ASP A 19 1.96 37.82 -13.84
CA ASP A 19 1.45 38.92 -13.00
C ASP A 19 2.53 39.35 -11.99
N PRO A 20 3.18 40.51 -12.19
CA PRO A 20 4.26 41.00 -11.32
C PRO A 20 3.80 41.32 -9.88
N GLU A 21 2.51 41.51 -9.65
CA GLU A 21 1.98 41.74 -8.29
C GLU A 21 1.84 40.45 -7.49
N LYS A 22 1.84 39.30 -8.13
CA LYS A 22 1.77 38.00 -7.46
C LYS A 22 3.16 37.51 -7.06
N GLN A 23 3.28 37.16 -5.79
CA GLN A 23 4.52 36.61 -5.26
C GLN A 23 4.46 35.08 -5.15
N PHE A 24 5.60 34.44 -5.36
CA PHE A 24 5.79 33.03 -5.07
C PHE A 24 5.65 32.77 -3.57
N ALA A 25 5.10 31.61 -3.21
CA ALA A 25 4.96 31.24 -1.81
C ALA A 25 6.33 30.96 -1.18
N PRO A 26 6.53 31.26 0.12
CA PRO A 26 7.79 30.98 0.80
C PRO A 26 8.09 29.49 0.96
N VAL A 27 7.07 28.62 0.89
CA VAL A 27 7.26 27.19 1.02
C VAL A 27 6.32 26.41 0.08
N TYR A 28 6.87 25.33 -0.50
CA TYR A 28 6.15 24.41 -1.36
C TYR A 28 6.33 22.98 -0.87
N LEU A 29 5.22 22.23 -0.80
CA LEU A 29 5.22 20.79 -0.56
C LEU A 29 4.71 20.07 -1.80
N VAL A 30 5.54 19.21 -2.39
CA VAL A 30 5.18 18.38 -3.55
C VAL A 30 5.20 16.93 -3.11
N PHE A 31 4.07 16.21 -3.19
CA PHE A 31 4.00 14.86 -2.66
C PHE A 31 3.14 13.92 -3.50
N GLY A 32 3.47 12.63 -3.51
CA GLY A 32 2.70 11.59 -4.19
C GLY A 32 3.55 10.62 -5.01
N GLU A 33 3.13 10.33 -6.23
CA GLU A 33 3.83 9.42 -7.14
C GLU A 33 5.17 10.02 -7.60
N GLU A 34 6.24 9.24 -7.51
CA GLU A 34 7.63 9.68 -7.66
C GLU A 34 7.88 10.46 -8.95
N LEU A 35 7.48 9.92 -10.11
CA LEU A 35 7.74 10.56 -11.41
C LEU A 35 6.95 11.86 -11.59
N LEU A 36 5.73 11.90 -11.05
CA LEU A 36 4.92 13.13 -11.06
C LEU A 36 5.49 14.18 -10.11
N VAL A 37 5.98 13.78 -8.94
CA VAL A 37 6.68 14.66 -8.00
C VAL A 37 7.91 15.25 -8.64
N LYS A 38 8.75 14.43 -9.30
CA LYS A 38 9.95 14.92 -10.02
C LYS A 38 9.61 15.89 -11.15
N THR A 39 8.56 15.59 -11.91
CA THR A 39 8.09 16.50 -13.00
C THR A 39 7.56 17.83 -12.43
N ALA A 40 6.73 17.76 -11.38
CA ALA A 40 6.16 18.95 -10.74
C ALA A 40 7.23 19.81 -10.07
N TYR A 41 8.18 19.16 -9.39
CA TYR A 41 9.34 19.84 -8.79
C TYR A 41 10.20 20.53 -9.82
N GLY A 42 10.51 19.86 -10.96
CA GLY A 42 11.29 20.47 -12.05
C GLY A 42 10.61 21.73 -12.61
N ALA A 43 9.31 21.65 -12.88
CA ALA A 43 8.53 22.79 -13.36
C ALA A 43 8.49 23.95 -12.36
N LEU A 44 8.37 23.64 -11.06
CA LEU A 44 8.41 24.63 -9.99
C LEU A 44 9.79 25.27 -9.87
N LEU A 45 10.85 24.48 -9.94
CA LEU A 45 12.23 24.99 -9.88
C LEU A 45 12.56 25.89 -11.10
N ASP A 46 12.09 25.52 -12.30
CA ASP A 46 12.26 26.35 -13.52
C ASP A 46 11.55 27.69 -13.40
N ALA A 47 10.40 27.74 -12.71
CA ALA A 47 9.65 28.97 -12.49
C ALA A 47 10.25 29.86 -11.40
N LEU A 48 10.75 29.25 -10.30
CA LEU A 48 11.35 29.99 -9.17
C LEU A 48 12.75 30.50 -9.50
N LEU A 49 13.54 29.69 -10.20
CA LEU A 49 14.98 29.96 -10.43
C LEU A 49 15.37 29.64 -11.86
N PRO A 50 15.56 30.66 -12.74
CA PRO A 50 16.05 30.47 -14.08
C PRO A 50 17.38 29.70 -14.10
N LYS A 51 17.65 28.99 -15.21
CA LYS A 51 18.80 28.07 -15.32
C LYS A 51 20.15 28.78 -15.09
N GLU A 52 20.26 30.04 -15.48
CA GLU A 52 21.47 30.85 -15.32
C GLU A 52 21.83 31.15 -13.87
N GLY A 53 20.84 31.22 -12.97
CA GLY A 53 21.03 31.51 -11.52
C GLY A 53 21.26 30.30 -10.63
N ARG A 54 21.14 29.08 -11.15
CA ARG A 54 21.11 27.85 -10.31
C ARG A 54 22.42 27.53 -9.60
N HIS A 55 23.54 27.86 -10.18
CA HIS A 55 24.86 27.51 -9.63
C HIS A 55 25.15 28.11 -8.25
N ALA A 56 24.51 29.21 -7.90
CA ALA A 56 24.80 29.95 -6.67
C ALA A 56 23.61 30.01 -5.70
N ASN A 57 22.38 29.94 -6.20
CA ASN A 57 21.16 30.18 -5.43
C ASN A 57 20.28 28.92 -5.28
N TYR A 58 20.77 27.74 -5.65
CA TYR A 58 20.05 26.48 -5.52
C TYR A 58 20.82 25.51 -4.61
N ASP A 59 20.21 25.18 -3.47
CA ASP A 59 20.73 24.29 -2.44
C ASP A 59 19.87 23.01 -2.34
N PRO A 60 20.10 21.97 -3.16
CA PRO A 60 19.43 20.69 -3.01
C PRO A 60 20.05 19.90 -1.87
N MET A 61 19.20 19.28 -1.04
CA MET A 61 19.57 18.46 0.09
C MET A 61 18.77 17.18 0.09
N GLU A 62 19.36 16.07 0.53
CA GLU A 62 18.60 14.85 0.81
C GLU A 62 17.65 15.10 1.99
N GLY A 63 16.41 14.62 1.89
CA GLY A 63 15.37 14.87 2.88
C GLY A 63 15.49 14.02 4.15
N ALA A 64 16.71 13.69 4.60
CA ALA A 64 16.96 13.05 5.88
C ALA A 64 16.59 14.00 7.05
N ALA A 65 16.20 13.41 8.18
CA ALA A 65 15.76 14.20 9.35
C ALA A 65 16.83 15.16 9.89
N GLU A 66 18.08 14.76 9.83
CA GLU A 66 19.28 15.54 10.24
C GLU A 66 19.47 16.79 9.35
N ASN A 67 19.16 16.71 8.08
CA ASN A 67 19.33 17.80 7.13
C ASN A 67 18.24 18.91 7.26
N VAL A 68 17.21 18.67 8.06
CA VAL A 68 16.13 19.63 8.26
C VAL A 68 16.62 20.92 8.95
N TYR A 69 17.52 20.80 9.93
CA TYR A 69 18.09 21.96 10.61
C TYR A 69 18.96 22.79 9.68
N ASP A 70 19.76 22.10 8.86
CA ASP A 70 20.62 22.72 7.84
C ASP A 70 19.76 23.45 6.79
N ALA A 71 18.64 22.83 6.36
CA ALA A 71 17.72 23.45 5.42
C ALA A 71 17.07 24.72 6.00
N ILE A 72 16.70 24.70 7.30
CA ILE A 72 16.15 25.87 8.00
C ILE A 72 17.22 26.97 8.08
N GLU A 73 18.47 26.65 8.37
CA GLU A 73 19.56 27.62 8.42
C GLU A 73 19.80 28.23 7.05
N ARG A 74 19.94 27.39 6.02
CA ARG A 74 20.21 27.85 4.62
C ARG A 74 19.09 28.71 4.06
N VAL A 75 17.81 28.36 4.31
CA VAL A 75 16.69 29.19 3.80
C VAL A 75 16.59 30.51 4.53
N ASN A 76 17.10 30.63 5.76
CA ASN A 76 17.13 31.86 6.52
C ASN A 76 18.36 32.75 6.27
N THR A 77 19.39 32.24 5.54
CA THR A 77 20.56 33.01 5.14
C THR A 77 20.36 33.65 3.78
N PHE A 78 20.79 34.87 3.62
CA PHE A 78 20.77 35.57 2.33
C PHE A 78 21.78 34.94 1.36
N SER A 79 21.46 34.97 0.07
CA SER A 79 22.38 34.56 -0.97
C SER A 79 23.50 35.59 -1.13
N LEU A 80 24.69 35.12 -1.50
CA LEU A 80 25.83 35.98 -1.86
C LEU A 80 25.57 36.70 -3.23
N ILE A 81 24.77 36.09 -4.07
CA ILE A 81 24.35 36.65 -5.35
C ILE A 81 22.91 37.14 -5.21
N PRO A 82 22.63 38.41 -5.52
CA PRO A 82 21.25 38.93 -5.44
C PRO A 82 20.29 38.13 -6.32
N GLY A 83 19.09 37.88 -5.81
CA GLY A 83 18.03 37.17 -6.51
C GLY A 83 17.35 36.06 -5.67
N THR A 84 16.47 35.35 -6.29
CA THR A 84 15.71 34.25 -5.67
C THR A 84 16.63 33.12 -5.27
N LYS A 85 16.46 32.62 -4.02
CA LYS A 85 17.14 31.44 -3.49
C LYS A 85 16.16 30.29 -3.27
N VAL A 86 16.55 29.09 -3.68
CA VAL A 86 15.74 27.88 -3.48
C VAL A 86 16.54 26.85 -2.70
N VAL A 87 16.04 26.50 -1.52
CA VAL A 87 16.52 25.36 -0.72
C VAL A 87 15.54 24.21 -0.92
N ALA A 88 16.01 23.03 -1.29
CA ALA A 88 15.16 21.89 -1.58
C ALA A 88 15.50 20.69 -0.70
N LEU A 89 14.53 20.21 0.08
CA LEU A 89 14.57 18.92 0.78
C LEU A 89 13.92 17.86 -0.10
N LEU A 90 14.74 17.04 -0.73
CA LEU A 90 14.33 16.03 -1.70
C LEU A 90 14.07 14.68 -1.03
N GLU A 91 12.97 14.01 -1.40
CA GLU A 91 12.57 12.70 -0.89
C GLU A 91 12.48 12.65 0.65
N SER A 92 11.92 13.72 1.23
CA SER A 92 11.90 13.89 2.68
C SER A 92 11.05 12.86 3.41
N ARG A 93 11.61 12.29 4.48
CA ARG A 93 10.93 11.34 5.36
C ARG A 93 10.31 11.98 6.60
N ILE A 94 10.29 13.30 6.67
CA ILE A 94 9.81 14.05 7.85
C ILE A 94 8.33 13.76 8.23
N PHE A 95 7.54 13.21 7.30
CA PHE A 95 6.17 12.78 7.52
C PHE A 95 6.03 11.30 7.91
N HIS A 96 7.13 10.52 7.93
CA HIS A 96 7.12 9.07 8.18
C HIS A 96 7.34 8.68 9.64
N ALA A 97 7.29 9.61 10.57
CA ALA A 97 7.67 9.43 11.99
C ALA A 97 7.07 8.18 12.69
N THR A 98 5.90 7.71 12.28
CA THR A 98 5.28 6.50 12.85
C THR A 98 5.88 5.21 12.24
N GLN A 99 6.21 5.21 10.96
CA GLN A 99 6.83 4.05 10.29
C GLN A 99 8.30 3.90 10.69
N ASP A 100 9.01 5.02 10.92
CA ASP A 100 10.39 4.99 11.37
C ASP A 100 10.54 4.37 12.77
N LYS A 101 9.60 4.58 13.69
CA LYS A 101 9.60 4.00 15.03
C LYS A 101 9.51 2.47 14.99
N THR A 102 8.56 1.93 14.22
CA THR A 102 8.40 0.48 14.05
C THR A 102 9.63 -0.11 13.37
N ARG A 103 10.14 0.54 12.34
CA ARG A 103 11.33 0.09 11.62
C ARG A 103 12.60 0.11 12.48
N LEU A 104 12.74 1.10 13.37
CA LEU A 104 13.89 1.16 14.29
C LEU A 104 13.89 -0.02 15.25
N ILE A 105 12.75 -0.38 15.84
CA ILE A 105 12.67 -1.53 16.74
C ILE A 105 12.85 -2.87 15.99
N GLU A 106 12.32 -2.98 14.76
CA GLU A 106 12.55 -4.14 13.89
C GLU A 106 14.01 -4.31 13.52
N ASN A 107 14.68 -3.22 13.16
CA ASN A 107 16.11 -3.24 12.86
C ASN A 107 16.98 -3.54 14.10
N ALA A 108 16.55 -3.07 15.28
CA ALA A 108 17.23 -3.39 16.54
C ALA A 108 17.13 -4.89 16.82
N GLN A 109 15.94 -5.49 16.70
CA GLN A 109 15.75 -6.92 16.90
C GLN A 109 16.54 -7.74 15.88
N LYS A 110 16.47 -7.40 14.60
CA LYS A 110 17.22 -8.10 13.56
C LYS A 110 18.72 -8.04 13.77
N ALA A 111 19.25 -6.87 14.14
CA ALA A 111 20.68 -6.73 14.42
C ALA A 111 21.10 -7.51 15.68
N TYR A 112 20.21 -7.65 16.67
CA TYR A 112 20.42 -8.48 17.84
C TYR A 112 20.44 -9.98 17.48
N ASP A 113 19.48 -10.43 16.65
CA ASP A 113 19.41 -11.80 16.14
C ASP A 113 20.63 -12.16 15.26
N ASP A 114 21.21 -11.18 14.55
CA ASP A 114 22.46 -11.28 13.79
C ASP A 114 23.73 -11.20 14.70
N ASP A 115 23.59 -11.27 16.03
CA ASP A 115 24.67 -11.18 17.05
C ASP A 115 25.46 -9.86 17.01
N ASN A 116 24.89 -8.80 16.46
CA ASN A 116 25.52 -7.47 16.39
C ASN A 116 24.90 -6.52 17.41
N LYS A 117 25.28 -6.73 18.70
CA LYS A 117 24.75 -5.95 19.83
C LYS A 117 25.03 -4.44 19.71
N SER A 118 26.18 -4.04 19.17
CA SER A 118 26.52 -2.62 19.00
C SER A 118 25.59 -1.93 18.03
N LYS A 119 25.29 -2.55 16.90
CA LYS A 119 24.34 -2.02 15.89
C LYS A 119 22.91 -2.04 16.42
N ALA A 120 22.51 -3.08 17.14
CA ALA A 120 21.20 -3.19 17.78
C ALA A 120 21.01 -2.08 18.82
N ALA A 121 22.04 -1.81 19.66
CA ALA A 121 22.03 -0.72 20.64
C ALA A 121 21.85 0.65 19.99
N ASN A 122 22.54 0.92 18.88
CA ASN A 122 22.40 2.19 18.17
C ASN A 122 20.97 2.41 17.64
N TYR A 123 20.30 1.37 17.12
CA TYR A 123 18.90 1.46 16.71
C TYR A 123 17.97 1.68 17.90
N LEU A 124 18.18 0.99 19.02
CA LEU A 124 17.38 1.15 20.24
C LEU A 124 17.54 2.55 20.83
N LEU A 125 18.78 3.03 20.97
CA LEU A 125 19.08 4.38 21.50
C LEU A 125 18.48 5.47 20.59
N SER A 126 18.56 5.30 19.26
CA SER A 126 17.90 6.21 18.30
C SER A 126 16.39 6.23 18.49
N LEU A 127 15.77 5.06 18.70
CA LEU A 127 14.34 4.98 19.01
C LEU A 127 13.98 5.70 20.32
N MET A 128 14.79 5.46 21.37
CA MET A 128 14.60 6.09 22.67
C MET A 128 14.75 7.61 22.59
N GLY A 129 15.79 8.10 21.90
CA GLY A 129 15.98 9.53 21.65
C GLY A 129 14.79 10.16 20.91
N ASN A 130 14.31 9.53 19.84
CA ASN A 130 13.15 10.02 19.06
C ASN A 130 11.84 10.04 19.85
N LEU A 131 11.71 9.20 20.87
CA LEU A 131 10.54 9.12 21.73
C LEU A 131 10.71 9.88 23.06
N SER A 132 11.87 10.47 23.30
CA SER A 132 12.24 11.11 24.57
C SER A 132 12.11 10.15 25.76
N LEU A 133 12.50 8.89 25.58
CA LEU A 133 12.43 7.83 26.58
C LEU A 133 13.74 7.72 27.36
N SER A 134 13.63 7.37 28.63
CA SER A 134 14.70 6.91 29.50
C SER A 134 14.84 5.40 29.48
N PHE A 135 15.90 4.83 30.02
CA PHE A 135 16.06 3.39 30.22
C PHE A 135 14.98 2.80 31.14
N GLU A 136 14.43 3.59 32.06
CA GLU A 136 13.35 3.17 32.95
C GLU A 136 12.02 2.97 32.22
N ASP A 137 11.78 3.74 31.14
CA ASP A 137 10.57 3.65 30.34
C ASP A 137 10.46 2.37 29.50
N ILE A 138 11.61 1.74 29.23
CA ILE A 138 11.70 0.49 28.45
C ILE A 138 12.05 -0.73 29.30
N ASP A 139 12.14 -0.60 30.61
CA ASP A 139 12.25 -1.73 31.54
C ASP A 139 11.02 -2.65 31.44
N ALA A 140 11.17 -3.93 31.80
CA ALA A 140 10.15 -4.97 31.66
C ALA A 140 8.76 -4.58 32.16
N ALA A 141 8.67 -3.74 33.20
CA ALA A 141 7.42 -3.27 33.80
C ALA A 141 6.69 -2.21 32.96
N ASN A 142 7.44 -1.36 32.23
CA ASN A 142 6.92 -0.17 31.56
C ASN A 142 6.85 -0.30 30.04
N ARG A 143 7.73 -1.09 29.42
CA ARG A 143 7.90 -1.17 27.95
C ARG A 143 6.62 -1.46 27.17
N ARG A 144 5.73 -2.31 27.72
CA ARG A 144 4.43 -2.64 27.04
C ARG A 144 3.44 -1.47 27.00
N LYS A 145 3.56 -0.54 27.94
CA LYS A 145 2.76 0.70 27.95
C LYS A 145 3.38 1.77 27.08
N THR A 146 4.69 1.78 26.98
CA THR A 146 5.48 2.80 26.28
C THR A 146 5.57 2.48 24.78
N LEU A 147 5.84 1.23 24.42
CA LEU A 147 6.02 0.76 23.03
C LEU A 147 4.76 0.11 22.47
N THR A 148 3.60 0.73 22.63
CA THR A 148 2.29 0.20 22.18
C THR A 148 2.21 -0.07 20.68
N PHE A 149 3.01 0.63 19.88
CA PHE A 149 3.09 0.46 18.42
C PHE A 149 3.83 -0.82 18.00
N ALA A 150 4.56 -1.48 18.91
CA ALA A 150 5.36 -2.68 18.66
C ALA A 150 4.84 -3.90 19.45
N SER A 151 3.57 -3.94 19.84
CA SER A 151 2.97 -4.97 20.70
C SER A 151 3.17 -6.41 20.23
N ASP A 152 3.24 -6.64 18.91
CA ASP A 152 3.48 -7.97 18.36
C ASP A 152 4.92 -8.44 18.55
N MET A 153 5.88 -7.54 18.57
CA MET A 153 7.31 -7.82 18.78
C MET A 153 7.65 -8.01 20.26
N LEU A 154 6.82 -7.47 21.16
CA LEU A 154 6.97 -7.59 22.62
C LEU A 154 6.39 -8.89 23.18
N LYS A 155 6.01 -9.86 22.34
CA LYS A 155 5.60 -11.21 22.78
C LYS A 155 6.78 -12.02 23.31
N ASN A 156 7.96 -11.83 22.74
CA ASN A 156 9.24 -12.39 23.21
C ASN A 156 10.26 -11.25 23.34
N ASP A 157 10.26 -10.59 24.49
CA ASP A 157 10.93 -9.32 24.73
C ASP A 157 12.23 -9.43 25.57
N SER A 158 12.71 -10.65 25.85
CA SER A 158 13.95 -10.88 26.64
C SER A 158 15.21 -10.27 26.00
N TRP A 159 15.24 -10.19 24.65
CA TRP A 159 16.34 -9.56 23.92
C TRP A 159 16.50 -8.07 24.24
N LEU A 160 15.40 -7.39 24.61
CA LEU A 160 15.44 -5.98 25.02
C LEU A 160 16.12 -5.82 26.39
N ASP A 161 15.92 -6.75 27.33
CA ASP A 161 16.59 -6.71 28.63
C ASP A 161 18.09 -6.84 28.47
N ASP A 162 18.54 -7.81 27.66
CA ASP A 162 19.94 -8.01 27.34
C ASP A 162 20.56 -6.80 26.63
N LEU A 163 19.78 -6.14 25.74
CA LEU A 163 20.27 -5.00 24.98
C LEU A 163 20.34 -3.73 25.84
N VAL A 164 19.36 -3.52 26.74
CA VAL A 164 19.38 -2.42 27.71
C VAL A 164 20.55 -2.57 28.67
N GLU A 165 20.79 -3.80 29.15
CA GLU A 165 21.94 -4.07 30.03
C GLU A 165 23.29 -3.85 29.30
N TYR A 166 23.40 -4.26 28.02
CA TYR A 166 24.52 -3.94 27.16
C TYR A 166 24.74 -2.43 27.03
N CYS A 167 23.69 -1.63 26.84
CA CYS A 167 23.79 -0.17 26.75
C CYS A 167 24.30 0.44 28.07
N ARG A 168 23.82 -0.05 29.23
CA ARG A 168 24.21 0.41 30.55
C ARG A 168 25.69 0.06 30.86
N GLN A 169 26.09 -1.17 30.56
CA GLN A 169 27.49 -1.64 30.80
C GLN A 169 28.53 -0.88 29.97
N ASN A 170 28.16 -0.51 28.74
CA ASN A 170 29.01 0.27 27.85
C ASN A 170 28.85 1.79 28.01
N GLN A 171 28.08 2.26 28.99
CA GLN A 171 27.81 3.68 29.27
C GLN A 171 27.32 4.46 28.05
N LEU A 172 26.49 3.81 27.21
CA LEU A 172 25.97 4.44 26.03
C LEU A 172 24.88 5.45 26.40
N GLU A 173 25.00 6.68 25.88
CA GLU A 173 24.05 7.75 26.14
C GLU A 173 22.88 7.72 25.14
N ILE A 174 21.69 8.05 25.64
CA ILE A 174 20.51 8.23 24.77
C ILE A 174 20.68 9.56 24.04
N PRO A 175 20.66 9.57 22.69
CA PRO A 175 20.73 10.82 21.92
C PRO A 175 19.64 11.80 22.37
N ARG A 176 19.96 13.08 22.45
CA ARG A 176 18.96 14.10 22.78
C ARG A 176 17.83 14.04 21.76
N PRO A 177 16.55 14.15 22.19
CA PRO A 177 15.45 14.13 21.26
C PRO A 177 15.57 15.31 20.30
N THR A 178 15.75 15.00 19.03
CA THR A 178 15.65 15.99 17.97
C THR A 178 14.21 16.00 17.45
N ASP A 179 13.56 17.18 17.46
CA ASP A 179 12.24 17.35 16.84
C ASP A 179 12.38 18.15 15.54
N PRO A 180 12.87 17.53 14.45
CA PRO A 180 13.02 18.21 13.17
C PRO A 180 11.67 18.65 12.61
N THR A 181 10.60 17.90 12.89
CA THR A 181 9.23 18.24 12.46
C THR A 181 8.72 19.50 13.14
N GLY A 182 8.87 19.60 14.46
CA GLY A 182 8.48 20.78 15.21
C GLY A 182 9.35 22.00 14.92
N ALA A 183 10.67 21.80 14.71
CA ALA A 183 11.58 22.86 14.32
C ALA A 183 11.20 23.45 12.95
N LEU A 184 10.94 22.60 11.96
CA LEU A 184 10.50 23.03 10.63
C LEU A 184 9.14 23.71 10.68
N GLN A 185 8.19 23.17 11.47
CA GLN A 185 6.88 23.80 11.67
C GLN A 185 7.00 25.21 12.26
N LYS A 186 7.87 25.41 13.24
CA LYS A 186 8.13 26.72 13.85
C LYS A 186 8.78 27.67 12.83
N ALA A 187 9.76 27.20 12.06
CA ALA A 187 10.43 28.01 11.04
C ALA A 187 9.45 28.48 9.96
N ILE A 188 8.59 27.59 9.45
CA ILE A 188 7.58 27.93 8.44
C ILE A 188 6.58 28.96 9.00
N LYS A 189 6.12 28.81 10.26
CA LYS A 189 5.22 29.77 10.89
C LYS A 189 5.87 31.15 11.10
N LYS A 190 7.17 31.20 11.36
CA LYS A 190 7.93 32.44 11.50
C LYS A 190 8.09 33.15 10.14
N GLY A 191 8.08 32.37 9.03
CA GLY A 191 8.36 32.86 7.68
C GLY A 191 9.84 32.88 7.36
N PHE A 192 10.15 33.07 6.07
CA PHE A 192 11.50 33.15 5.51
C PHE A 192 11.78 34.55 4.93
N PRO A 193 13.05 34.92 4.73
CA PRO A 193 13.39 36.15 4.05
C PRO A 193 12.72 36.24 2.68
N PRO A 194 12.39 37.46 2.20
CA PRO A 194 11.88 37.66 0.84
C PRO A 194 12.78 36.98 -0.19
N ASP A 195 12.17 36.44 -1.24
CA ASP A 195 12.84 35.72 -2.33
C ASP A 195 13.58 34.43 -1.95
N ASN A 196 13.50 33.99 -0.69
CA ASN A 196 13.97 32.68 -0.26
C ASN A 196 12.80 31.67 -0.20
N HIS A 197 12.96 30.55 -0.89
CA HIS A 197 11.92 29.52 -0.99
C HIS A 197 12.42 28.17 -0.49
N LEU A 198 11.59 27.49 0.32
CA LEU A 198 11.81 26.11 0.72
C LEU A 198 10.90 25.20 -0.10
N VAL A 199 11.48 24.22 -0.78
CA VAL A 199 10.72 23.19 -1.51
C VAL A 199 10.94 21.84 -0.86
N ILE A 200 9.87 21.16 -0.49
CA ILE A 200 9.92 19.84 0.14
C ILE A 200 9.27 18.84 -0.80
N THR A 201 9.96 17.77 -1.14
CA THR A 201 9.37 16.65 -1.88
C THR A 201 9.27 15.40 -1.01
N THR A 202 8.20 14.62 -1.13
CA THR A 202 7.99 13.38 -0.39
C THR A 202 7.00 12.46 -1.10
N GLU A 203 7.05 11.15 -0.84
CA GLU A 203 6.05 10.22 -1.38
C GLU A 203 4.72 10.29 -0.63
N MET A 204 4.76 10.44 0.67
CA MET A 204 3.58 10.36 1.54
C MET A 204 3.54 11.52 2.54
N VAL A 205 2.32 11.92 2.87
CA VAL A 205 2.05 12.95 3.86
C VAL A 205 0.94 12.51 4.80
N ASP A 206 1.18 12.61 6.10
CA ASP A 206 0.09 12.52 7.08
C ASP A 206 -0.53 13.92 7.26
N LYS A 207 -1.73 14.10 6.69
CA LYS A 207 -2.46 15.37 6.76
C LYS A 207 -2.90 15.78 8.18
N ARG A 208 -2.78 14.87 9.17
CA ARG A 208 -3.15 15.13 10.57
C ARG A 208 -2.04 15.82 11.34
N VAL A 209 -0.81 15.76 10.86
CA VAL A 209 0.37 16.34 11.52
C VAL A 209 0.34 17.86 11.43
N GLY A 210 0.73 18.55 12.52
CA GLY A 210 0.77 20.01 12.59
C GLY A 210 1.64 20.69 11.55
N LEU A 211 2.71 20.02 11.09
CA LEU A 211 3.57 20.49 10.00
C LEU A 211 2.80 20.63 8.68
N TYR A 212 1.93 19.64 8.34
CA TYR A 212 1.11 19.75 7.11
C TYR A 212 0.20 20.96 7.14
N LYS A 213 -0.41 21.22 8.30
CA LYS A 213 -1.26 22.40 8.48
C LYS A 213 -0.47 23.72 8.29
N ALA A 214 0.72 23.81 8.88
CA ALA A 214 1.59 24.97 8.71
C ALA A 214 2.00 25.20 7.24
N LEU A 215 2.34 24.11 6.53
CA LEU A 215 2.66 24.15 5.09
C LEU A 215 1.46 24.62 4.25
N LYS A 216 0.26 24.16 4.58
CA LYS A 216 -0.96 24.57 3.88
C LYS A 216 -1.35 26.03 4.16
N ASP A 217 -1.12 26.51 5.36
CA ASP A 217 -1.48 27.87 5.76
C ASP A 217 -0.50 28.92 5.18
N GLN A 218 0.80 28.62 5.12
CA GLN A 218 1.86 29.53 4.71
C GLN A 218 2.41 29.28 3.30
N GLY A 219 2.09 28.16 2.69
CA GLY A 219 2.66 27.72 1.44
C GLY A 219 1.67 27.12 0.45
N VAL A 220 2.20 26.49 -0.58
CA VAL A 220 1.44 25.78 -1.60
C VAL A 220 1.72 24.29 -1.53
N VAL A 221 0.66 23.50 -1.50
CA VAL A 221 0.72 22.04 -1.49
C VAL A 221 0.34 21.50 -2.87
N VAL A 222 1.24 20.76 -3.51
CA VAL A 222 1.04 20.14 -4.82
C VAL A 222 0.79 18.65 -4.61
N ASP A 223 -0.42 18.19 -4.88
CA ASP A 223 -0.83 16.79 -4.75
C ASP A 223 -0.59 16.04 -6.06
N CYS A 224 0.42 15.15 -6.06
CA CYS A 224 0.80 14.28 -7.18
C CYS A 224 0.31 12.84 -6.98
N ARG A 225 -0.63 12.60 -6.07
CA ARG A 225 -1.14 11.24 -5.84
C ARG A 225 -2.03 10.79 -6.97
N VAL A 226 -1.93 9.52 -7.29
CA VAL A 226 -2.83 8.82 -8.20
C VAL A 226 -3.54 7.72 -7.40
N PRO A 227 -4.86 7.57 -7.54
CA PRO A 227 -5.58 6.49 -6.86
C PRO A 227 -4.99 5.12 -7.22
N LYS A 228 -4.70 4.27 -6.21
CA LYS A 228 -4.14 2.92 -6.40
C LYS A 228 -5.21 1.83 -6.42
N GLY A 229 -6.50 2.20 -6.36
CA GLY A 229 -7.61 1.26 -6.28
C GLY A 229 -7.97 0.64 -7.64
N ASP A 230 -8.77 -0.46 -7.58
CA ASP A 230 -9.29 -1.17 -8.76
C ASP A 230 -10.69 -0.71 -9.17
N ARG A 231 -11.25 0.30 -8.53
CA ARG A 231 -12.55 0.86 -8.90
C ARG A 231 -12.46 1.50 -10.28
N ARG A 232 -13.58 1.52 -11.01
CA ARG A 232 -13.63 2.11 -12.35
C ARG A 232 -13.09 3.55 -12.39
N ALA A 233 -13.45 4.37 -11.40
CA ALA A 233 -12.97 5.75 -11.29
C ALA A 233 -11.45 5.82 -11.09
N ASP A 234 -10.89 4.93 -10.25
CA ASP A 234 -9.45 4.87 -9.98
C ASP A 234 -8.68 4.46 -11.24
N ARG A 235 -9.17 3.43 -11.95
CA ARG A 235 -8.58 2.97 -13.22
C ARG A 235 -8.63 4.04 -14.31
N MET A 236 -9.72 4.80 -14.39
CA MET A 236 -9.81 5.92 -15.34
C MET A 236 -8.78 7.01 -15.01
N ALA A 237 -8.64 7.39 -13.73
CA ALA A 237 -7.65 8.37 -13.30
C ALA A 237 -6.20 7.90 -13.59
N GLN A 238 -5.91 6.61 -13.37
CA GLN A 238 -4.63 6.01 -13.72
C GLN A 238 -4.38 6.06 -15.23
N GLU A 239 -5.36 5.68 -16.03
CA GLU A 239 -5.25 5.68 -17.49
C GLU A 239 -5.03 7.10 -18.04
N ASP A 240 -5.70 8.11 -17.49
CA ASP A 240 -5.51 9.52 -17.90
C ASP A 240 -4.08 10.00 -17.63
N VAL A 241 -3.47 9.60 -16.52
CA VAL A 241 -2.07 9.92 -16.22
C VAL A 241 -1.14 9.25 -17.22
N LEU A 242 -1.35 7.94 -17.52
CA LEU A 242 -0.54 7.23 -18.52
C LEU A 242 -0.66 7.86 -19.92
N ARG A 243 -1.86 8.26 -20.35
CA ARG A 243 -2.10 8.93 -21.63
C ARG A 243 -1.40 10.27 -21.71
N LYS A 244 -1.41 11.07 -20.64
CA LYS A 244 -0.69 12.35 -20.59
C LYS A 244 0.81 12.14 -20.71
N LYS A 245 1.37 11.19 -19.94
CA LYS A 245 2.79 10.86 -20.02
C LYS A 245 3.19 10.29 -21.39
N MET A 246 2.34 9.48 -21.98
CA MET A 246 2.54 9.03 -23.36
C MET A 246 2.63 10.22 -24.34
N ALA A 247 1.72 11.17 -24.24
CA ALA A 247 1.73 12.35 -25.09
C ALA A 247 2.99 13.20 -24.88
N GLU A 248 3.43 13.43 -23.63
CA GLU A 248 4.65 14.14 -23.30
C GLU A 248 5.90 13.51 -23.92
N ILE A 249 5.96 12.17 -24.00
CA ILE A 249 7.12 11.45 -24.59
C ILE A 249 7.04 11.41 -26.13
N LEU A 250 5.86 11.23 -26.70
CA LEU A 250 5.71 11.02 -28.15
C LEU A 250 5.68 12.32 -28.95
N MET A 251 5.11 13.40 -28.40
CA MET A 251 5.02 14.69 -29.09
C MET A 251 6.38 15.27 -29.55
N PRO A 252 7.42 15.30 -28.69
CA PRO A 252 8.72 15.87 -29.09
C PRO A 252 9.41 15.12 -30.23
N VAL A 253 9.10 13.82 -30.38
CA VAL A 253 9.69 12.95 -31.42
C VAL A 253 8.74 12.70 -32.60
N ASN A 254 7.62 13.44 -32.65
CA ASN A 254 6.60 13.38 -33.70
C ASN A 254 6.10 11.94 -33.99
N LYS A 255 5.90 11.14 -32.92
CA LYS A 255 5.43 9.75 -33.04
C LYS A 255 4.00 9.60 -32.53
N LYS A 256 3.34 8.55 -32.99
CA LYS A 256 1.97 8.17 -32.57
C LYS A 256 1.97 6.73 -32.07
N MET A 257 1.06 6.43 -31.18
CA MET A 257 0.83 5.05 -30.70
C MET A 257 -0.62 4.67 -30.93
N ASP A 258 -0.84 3.49 -31.51
CA ASP A 258 -2.18 2.94 -31.67
C ASP A 258 -2.87 2.72 -30.34
N THR A 259 -4.19 2.90 -30.28
CA THR A 259 -4.97 2.64 -29.06
C THR A 259 -4.82 1.21 -28.55
N ARG A 260 -4.70 0.23 -29.46
CA ARG A 260 -4.44 -1.18 -29.10
C ARG A 260 -3.01 -1.37 -28.56
N ALA A 261 -2.02 -0.67 -29.11
CA ALA A 261 -0.64 -0.69 -28.62
C ALA A 261 -0.54 -0.08 -27.20
N PHE A 262 -1.22 1.05 -26.97
CA PHE A 262 -1.32 1.64 -25.64
C PHE A 262 -1.96 0.67 -24.63
N ALA A 263 -3.07 0.03 -24.99
CA ALA A 263 -3.73 -0.96 -24.13
C ALA A 263 -2.80 -2.14 -23.82
N ALA A 264 -2.09 -2.68 -24.83
CA ALA A 264 -1.12 -3.75 -24.64
C ALA A 264 0.03 -3.33 -23.71
N LEU A 265 0.60 -2.13 -23.90
CA LEU A 265 1.66 -1.60 -23.02
C LEU A 265 1.18 -1.48 -21.58
N ARG A 266 0.01 -0.85 -21.35
CA ARG A 266 -0.63 -0.71 -20.03
C ARG A 266 -0.86 -2.07 -19.37
N ASP A 267 -1.36 -3.05 -20.13
CA ASP A 267 -1.66 -4.38 -19.61
C ASP A 267 -0.38 -5.18 -19.26
N MET A 268 0.74 -4.85 -19.90
CA MET A 268 2.05 -5.44 -19.61
C MET A 268 2.75 -4.79 -18.42
N THR A 269 2.60 -3.47 -18.23
CA THR A 269 3.31 -2.70 -17.19
C THR A 269 2.47 -2.46 -15.93
N GLY A 270 1.15 -2.57 -16.03
CA GLY A 270 0.23 -2.08 -15.00
C GLY A 270 0.29 -0.55 -14.87
N PHE A 271 0.00 -0.04 -13.66
CA PHE A 271 0.18 1.36 -13.32
C PHE A 271 1.51 1.55 -12.55
N ASP A 272 2.61 1.14 -13.14
CA ASP A 272 3.95 1.59 -12.75
C ASP A 272 4.41 2.63 -13.77
N LEU A 273 4.33 3.91 -13.38
CA LEU A 273 4.56 5.02 -14.29
C LEU A 273 6.02 5.06 -14.79
N ARG A 274 6.99 4.71 -13.94
CA ARG A 274 8.41 4.63 -14.32
C ARG A 274 8.64 3.52 -15.34
N THR A 275 8.11 2.32 -15.09
CA THR A 275 8.21 1.18 -16.01
C THR A 275 7.47 1.46 -17.32
N PHE A 276 6.29 2.11 -17.26
CA PHE A 276 5.54 2.49 -18.44
C PHE A 276 6.34 3.47 -19.33
N CYS A 277 6.86 4.55 -18.75
CA CYS A 277 7.65 5.54 -19.48
C CYS A 277 8.93 4.95 -20.06
N GLY A 278 9.70 4.18 -19.27
CA GLY A 278 10.92 3.55 -19.74
C GLY A 278 10.66 2.52 -20.86
N ASN A 279 9.56 1.80 -20.83
CA ASN A 279 9.19 0.89 -21.91
C ASN A 279 8.69 1.65 -23.16
N LEU A 280 7.99 2.76 -22.97
CA LEU A 280 7.59 3.62 -24.08
C LEU A 280 8.81 4.23 -24.79
N GLU A 281 9.82 4.70 -24.07
CA GLU A 281 11.08 5.19 -24.63
C GLU A 281 11.83 4.09 -25.40
N LYS A 282 11.87 2.86 -24.88
CA LYS A 282 12.42 1.70 -25.61
C LYS A 282 11.67 1.47 -26.92
N LEU A 283 10.34 1.57 -26.92
CA LEU A 283 9.53 1.43 -28.13
C LEU A 283 9.80 2.56 -29.14
N VAL A 284 9.94 3.80 -28.66
CA VAL A 284 10.33 4.95 -29.49
C VAL A 284 11.64 4.70 -30.19
N ASN A 285 12.65 4.21 -29.48
CA ASN A 285 13.96 3.87 -30.02
C ASN A 285 13.89 2.68 -31.00
N TYR A 286 13.11 1.64 -30.67
CA TYR A 286 12.96 0.44 -31.52
C TYR A 286 12.33 0.74 -32.87
N VAL A 287 11.27 1.56 -32.91
CA VAL A 287 10.59 1.88 -34.17
C VAL A 287 11.42 2.79 -35.07
N GLY A 288 12.47 3.45 -34.54
CA GLY A 288 13.43 4.25 -35.33
C GLY A 288 12.73 5.35 -36.13
N GLN A 289 12.80 5.28 -37.46
CA GLN A 289 12.23 6.30 -38.36
C GLN A 289 10.70 6.13 -38.60
N ARG A 290 10.07 5.06 -38.10
CA ARG A 290 8.63 4.86 -38.27
C ARG A 290 7.84 5.82 -37.36
N ASP A 291 6.74 6.38 -37.87
CA ASP A 291 5.93 7.37 -37.13
C ASP A 291 4.97 6.71 -36.13
N ALA A 292 4.64 5.42 -36.29
CA ALA A 292 3.65 4.75 -35.49
C ALA A 292 4.21 3.56 -34.73
N ILE A 293 3.83 3.46 -33.46
CA ILE A 293 4.08 2.31 -32.58
C ILE A 293 2.85 1.41 -32.60
N THR A 294 3.02 0.13 -32.96
CA THR A 294 1.95 -0.85 -33.11
C THR A 294 1.97 -1.91 -32.02
N VAL A 295 0.90 -2.71 -31.91
CA VAL A 295 0.81 -3.86 -30.97
C VAL A 295 1.94 -4.86 -31.22
N LYS A 296 2.35 -5.08 -32.47
CA LYS A 296 3.45 -5.98 -32.82
C LYS A 296 4.79 -5.51 -32.24
N ASP A 297 5.03 -4.21 -32.24
CA ASP A 297 6.25 -3.62 -31.66
C ASP A 297 6.26 -3.84 -30.13
N VAL A 298 5.14 -3.63 -29.46
CA VAL A 298 4.99 -3.91 -28.02
C VAL A 298 5.29 -5.36 -27.71
N ALA A 299 4.70 -6.30 -28.46
CA ALA A 299 4.90 -7.74 -28.26
C ALA A 299 6.35 -8.20 -28.55
N SER A 300 7.03 -7.55 -29.49
CA SER A 300 8.39 -7.92 -29.90
C SER A 300 9.46 -7.42 -28.94
N VAL A 301 9.25 -6.26 -28.31
CA VAL A 301 10.28 -5.57 -27.52
C VAL A 301 10.13 -5.78 -26.03
N LEU A 302 8.88 -5.91 -25.55
CA LEU A 302 8.62 -5.84 -24.14
C LEU A 302 8.32 -7.21 -23.53
N LYS A 303 8.90 -7.45 -22.36
CA LYS A 303 8.50 -8.52 -21.46
C LYS A 303 7.46 -7.99 -20.48
N ARG A 304 6.48 -8.82 -20.13
CA ARG A 304 5.47 -8.45 -19.12
C ARG A 304 6.15 -8.21 -17.77
N THR A 305 5.96 -7.02 -17.21
CA THR A 305 6.48 -6.61 -15.89
C THR A 305 5.38 -6.40 -14.85
N LYS A 306 4.10 -6.41 -15.28
CA LYS A 306 2.97 -6.30 -14.37
C LYS A 306 2.94 -7.51 -13.44
N GLN A 307 2.97 -7.26 -12.15
CA GLN A 307 2.65 -8.28 -11.15
C GLN A 307 1.12 -8.43 -11.09
N ASP A 308 0.64 -9.62 -11.44
CA ASP A 308 -0.79 -9.89 -11.32
C ASP A 308 -1.14 -10.11 -9.85
N PRO A 309 -2.16 -9.40 -9.32
CA PRO A 309 -2.57 -9.62 -7.95
C PRO A 309 -3.13 -11.04 -7.77
N ILE A 310 -2.81 -11.69 -6.66
CA ILE A 310 -3.24 -13.07 -6.38
C ILE A 310 -4.77 -13.26 -6.40
N TYR A 311 -5.54 -12.17 -6.15
CA TYR A 311 -7.00 -12.22 -6.24
C TYR A 311 -7.52 -12.37 -7.69
N GLU A 312 -6.76 -11.99 -8.72
CA GLU A 312 -7.13 -12.23 -10.11
C GLU A 312 -7.14 -13.73 -10.43
N LEU A 313 -6.14 -14.48 -9.94
CA LEU A 313 -6.12 -15.94 -10.02
C LEU A 313 -7.34 -16.56 -9.35
N THR A 314 -7.62 -16.17 -8.11
CA THR A 314 -8.76 -16.74 -7.36
C THR A 314 -10.11 -16.38 -7.99
N ASN A 315 -10.22 -15.20 -8.63
CA ASN A 315 -11.38 -14.82 -9.42
C ASN A 315 -11.53 -15.66 -10.68
N ALA A 316 -10.44 -15.87 -11.43
CA ALA A 316 -10.45 -16.69 -12.65
C ALA A 316 -10.87 -18.14 -12.33
N ILE A 317 -10.41 -18.72 -11.21
CA ILE A 317 -10.83 -20.04 -10.74
C ILE A 317 -12.34 -20.04 -10.40
N ALA A 318 -12.82 -19.03 -9.64
CA ALA A 318 -14.23 -18.91 -9.28
C ALA A 318 -15.15 -18.68 -10.50
N ASP A 319 -14.60 -18.09 -11.57
CA ASP A 319 -15.27 -17.92 -12.85
C ASP A 319 -15.10 -19.12 -13.79
N ARG A 320 -14.40 -20.19 -13.38
CA ARG A 320 -14.07 -21.40 -14.15
C ARG A 320 -13.30 -21.12 -15.44
N GLN A 321 -12.50 -20.07 -15.46
CA GLN A 321 -11.66 -19.69 -16.59
C GLN A 321 -10.29 -20.38 -16.52
N ALA A 322 -10.23 -21.68 -16.82
CA ALA A 322 -9.02 -22.49 -16.63
C ALA A 322 -7.78 -21.89 -17.31
N SER A 323 -7.89 -21.50 -18.60
CA SER A 323 -6.76 -20.93 -19.35
C SER A 323 -6.24 -19.63 -18.73
N ASN A 324 -7.13 -18.75 -18.28
CA ASN A 324 -6.74 -17.50 -17.60
C ASN A 324 -6.14 -17.79 -16.21
N ALA A 325 -6.71 -18.74 -15.46
CA ALA A 325 -6.20 -19.14 -14.16
C ALA A 325 -4.78 -19.74 -14.25
N LEU A 326 -4.52 -20.61 -15.23
CA LEU A 326 -3.18 -21.17 -15.48
C LEU A 326 -2.16 -20.09 -15.86
N PHE A 327 -2.56 -19.14 -16.71
CA PHE A 327 -1.71 -18.01 -17.08
C PHE A 327 -1.35 -17.14 -15.88
N LEU A 328 -2.35 -16.75 -15.06
CA LEU A 328 -2.14 -15.94 -13.84
C LEU A 328 -1.30 -16.67 -12.79
N MET A 329 -1.54 -17.96 -12.60
CA MET A 329 -0.75 -18.79 -11.69
C MET A 329 0.72 -18.84 -12.11
N LYS A 330 1.00 -19.06 -13.42
CA LYS A 330 2.37 -18.98 -13.93
C LYS A 330 3.00 -17.62 -13.65
N SER A 331 2.29 -16.53 -13.95
CA SER A 331 2.77 -15.16 -13.73
C SER A 331 3.12 -14.91 -12.27
N LEU A 332 2.31 -15.40 -11.32
CA LEU A 332 2.56 -15.29 -9.87
C LEU A 332 3.82 -16.06 -9.44
N LEU A 333 3.95 -17.30 -9.88
CA LEU A 333 5.13 -18.13 -9.56
C LEU A 333 6.42 -17.54 -10.16
N ASP A 334 6.37 -17.07 -11.42
CA ASP A 334 7.50 -16.40 -12.09
C ASP A 334 7.87 -15.07 -11.41
N SER A 335 6.91 -14.42 -10.70
CA SER A 335 7.10 -13.21 -9.90
C SER A 335 7.61 -13.48 -8.47
N GLY A 336 7.90 -14.75 -8.14
CA GLY A 336 8.47 -15.13 -6.85
C GLY A 336 7.46 -15.46 -5.74
N PHE A 337 6.16 -15.59 -6.05
CA PHE A 337 5.20 -16.09 -5.06
C PHE A 337 5.51 -17.54 -4.71
N HIS A 338 5.55 -17.85 -3.43
CA HIS A 338 5.75 -19.22 -2.98
C HIS A 338 4.52 -20.09 -3.32
N PRO A 339 4.69 -21.35 -3.81
CA PRO A 339 3.57 -22.22 -4.18
C PRO A 339 2.52 -22.41 -3.08
N LEU A 340 2.93 -22.51 -1.81
CA LEU A 340 2.00 -22.60 -0.67
C LEU A 340 1.19 -21.31 -0.44
N GLN A 341 1.71 -20.12 -0.81
CA GLN A 341 0.93 -18.88 -0.76
C GLN A 341 -0.17 -18.88 -1.82
N VAL A 342 0.15 -19.38 -3.02
CA VAL A 342 -0.82 -19.55 -4.11
C VAL A 342 -1.90 -20.55 -3.69
N LEU A 343 -1.51 -21.69 -3.13
CA LEU A 343 -2.45 -22.69 -2.61
C LEU A 343 -3.36 -22.10 -1.51
N ALA A 344 -2.80 -21.39 -0.54
CA ALA A 344 -3.57 -20.76 0.55
C ALA A 344 -4.63 -19.78 0.02
N ALA A 345 -4.32 -19.03 -1.03
CA ALA A 345 -5.29 -18.13 -1.66
C ALA A 345 -6.45 -18.90 -2.33
N ILE A 346 -6.14 -20.01 -3.00
CA ILE A 346 -7.15 -20.90 -3.61
C ILE A 346 -8.02 -21.53 -2.51
N VAL A 347 -7.43 -22.04 -1.44
CA VAL A 347 -8.16 -22.58 -0.26
C VAL A 347 -9.14 -21.56 0.27
N ASN A 348 -8.70 -20.32 0.52
CA ASN A 348 -9.56 -19.27 1.03
C ASN A 348 -10.71 -18.94 0.07
N GLN A 349 -10.47 -18.97 -1.24
CA GLN A 349 -11.53 -18.73 -2.23
C GLN A 349 -12.55 -19.87 -2.24
N ILE A 350 -12.13 -21.13 -2.23
CA ILE A 350 -13.04 -22.30 -2.19
C ILE A 350 -13.85 -22.28 -0.90
N ARG A 351 -13.24 -22.01 0.27
CA ARG A 351 -13.97 -21.85 1.54
C ARG A 351 -15.08 -20.80 1.43
N ARG A 352 -14.79 -19.66 0.84
CA ARG A 352 -15.80 -18.59 0.65
C ARG A 352 -16.91 -19.01 -0.32
N LEU A 353 -16.59 -19.77 -1.38
CA LEU A 353 -17.58 -20.30 -2.29
C LEU A 353 -18.48 -21.34 -1.60
N ILE A 354 -17.94 -22.18 -0.71
CA ILE A 354 -18.73 -23.13 0.10
C ILE A 354 -19.71 -22.37 0.99
N LEU A 355 -19.27 -21.37 1.73
CA LEU A 355 -20.14 -20.55 2.58
C LEU A 355 -21.27 -19.89 1.77
N ALA A 356 -20.92 -19.32 0.61
CA ALA A 356 -21.92 -18.74 -0.28
C ALA A 356 -22.90 -19.77 -0.82
N LYS A 357 -22.42 -20.97 -1.18
CA LYS A 357 -23.24 -22.08 -1.65
C LYS A 357 -24.18 -22.60 -0.57
N ASP A 358 -23.70 -22.71 0.67
CA ASP A 358 -24.52 -23.13 1.79
C ASP A 358 -25.67 -22.14 2.04
N TYR A 359 -25.39 -20.84 2.01
CA TYR A 359 -26.44 -19.82 2.04
C TYR A 359 -27.44 -19.97 0.88
N THR A 360 -26.97 -20.08 -0.37
CA THR A 360 -27.86 -20.13 -1.55
C THR A 360 -28.71 -21.41 -1.62
N THR A 361 -28.33 -22.48 -0.95
CA THR A 361 -29.10 -23.72 -0.81
C THR A 361 -29.97 -23.76 0.46
N SER A 362 -29.83 -22.78 1.36
CA SER A 362 -30.59 -22.72 2.61
C SER A 362 -32.03 -22.22 2.37
N PRO A 363 -32.98 -22.55 3.28
CA PRO A 363 -34.35 -22.04 3.20
C PRO A 363 -34.46 -20.51 3.31
N VAL A 364 -33.43 -19.84 3.81
CA VAL A 364 -33.40 -18.39 4.03
C VAL A 364 -33.15 -17.63 2.72
N SER A 365 -32.59 -18.28 1.69
CA SER A 365 -32.18 -17.67 0.43
C SER A 365 -33.28 -17.62 -0.65
N LYS A 366 -34.57 -17.71 -0.28
CA LYS A 366 -35.69 -17.84 -1.24
C LYS A 366 -35.74 -16.80 -2.35
N GLU A 367 -35.23 -15.60 -2.10
CA GLU A 367 -35.23 -14.48 -3.07
C GLU A 367 -33.98 -14.46 -3.95
N TRP A 368 -32.99 -15.31 -3.68
CA TRP A 368 -31.76 -15.35 -4.46
C TRP A 368 -31.91 -16.19 -5.74
N HIS A 369 -31.54 -15.61 -6.86
CA HIS A 369 -31.30 -16.32 -8.12
C HIS A 369 -30.24 -15.57 -8.94
N ALA A 370 -29.55 -16.25 -9.85
CA ALA A 370 -28.39 -15.72 -10.59
C ALA A 370 -28.68 -14.45 -11.42
N GLY A 371 -29.96 -14.21 -11.75
CA GLY A 371 -30.41 -13.04 -12.52
C GLY A 371 -30.79 -11.81 -11.69
N VAL A 372 -30.70 -11.87 -10.35
CA VAL A 372 -31.03 -10.73 -9.48
C VAL A 372 -30.15 -9.54 -9.79
N SER A 373 -30.76 -8.34 -9.92
CA SER A 373 -30.01 -7.10 -10.08
C SER A 373 -29.33 -6.70 -8.76
N TYR A 374 -28.23 -5.93 -8.86
CA TYR A 374 -27.52 -5.49 -7.65
C TYR A 374 -28.38 -4.61 -6.74
N ALA A 375 -29.29 -3.81 -7.29
CA ALA A 375 -30.19 -2.98 -6.50
C ALA A 375 -31.14 -3.82 -5.65
N VAL A 376 -31.79 -4.84 -6.23
CA VAL A 376 -32.65 -5.79 -5.51
C VAL A 376 -31.87 -6.59 -4.48
N PHE A 377 -30.66 -7.04 -4.85
CA PHE A 377 -29.76 -7.70 -3.91
C PHE A 377 -29.48 -6.86 -2.66
N GLN A 378 -29.15 -5.59 -2.85
CA GLN A 378 -28.82 -4.69 -1.75
C GLN A 378 -30.01 -4.41 -0.84
N GLN A 379 -31.22 -4.31 -1.39
CA GLN A 379 -32.43 -3.97 -0.63
C GLN A 379 -33.02 -5.19 0.09
N ASN A 380 -33.10 -6.35 -0.57
CA ASN A 380 -33.85 -7.49 -0.08
C ASN A 380 -32.95 -8.62 0.47
N ILE A 381 -31.89 -8.96 -0.28
CA ILE A 381 -31.10 -10.16 0.03
C ILE A 381 -29.99 -9.88 1.04
N MET A 382 -29.35 -8.72 0.95
CA MET A 382 -28.28 -8.36 1.89
C MET A 382 -28.73 -8.33 3.36
N PRO A 383 -29.93 -7.82 3.73
CA PRO A 383 -30.46 -7.93 5.08
C PRO A 383 -30.63 -9.38 5.55
N SER A 384 -31.11 -10.28 4.67
CA SER A 384 -31.24 -11.71 4.94
C SER A 384 -29.89 -12.39 5.24
N ILE A 385 -28.84 -12.01 4.50
CA ILE A 385 -27.45 -12.48 4.73
C ILE A 385 -26.93 -12.00 6.09
N LEU A 386 -27.22 -10.76 6.47
CA LEU A 386 -26.82 -10.24 7.77
C LEU A 386 -27.51 -10.97 8.95
N GLU A 387 -28.76 -11.34 8.78
CA GLU A 387 -29.47 -12.14 9.79
C GLU A 387 -28.94 -13.58 9.83
N TYR A 388 -28.61 -14.18 8.67
CA TYR A 388 -27.95 -15.48 8.59
C TYR A 388 -26.60 -15.48 9.33
N ASP A 389 -25.74 -14.49 9.09
CA ASP A 389 -24.47 -14.31 9.78
C ASP A 389 -24.65 -14.10 11.29
N LYS A 390 -25.70 -13.39 11.71
CA LYS A 390 -26.01 -13.15 13.13
C LYS A 390 -26.41 -14.43 13.85
N VAL A 391 -27.23 -15.29 13.22
CA VAL A 391 -27.58 -16.61 13.77
C VAL A 391 -26.34 -17.47 13.95
N LEU A 392 -25.42 -17.47 12.98
CA LEU A 392 -24.14 -18.16 13.11
C LEU A 392 -23.34 -17.67 14.31
N LEU A 393 -23.19 -16.34 14.46
CA LEU A 393 -22.46 -15.76 15.59
C LEU A 393 -23.08 -16.14 16.93
N GLN A 394 -24.41 -16.11 17.04
CA GLN A 394 -25.11 -16.54 18.26
C GLN A 394 -24.87 -18.04 18.59
N THR A 395 -24.78 -18.87 17.57
CA THR A 395 -24.49 -20.30 17.75
C THR A 395 -23.05 -20.50 18.23
N LEU A 396 -22.09 -19.78 17.66
CA LEU A 396 -20.69 -19.80 18.10
C LEU A 396 -20.55 -19.29 19.55
N GLU A 397 -21.26 -18.22 19.91
CA GLU A 397 -21.29 -17.70 21.27
C GLU A 397 -21.82 -18.72 22.28
N LYS A 398 -22.86 -19.47 21.91
CA LYS A 398 -23.40 -20.55 22.77
C LYS A 398 -22.40 -21.68 22.93
N TRP A 399 -21.69 -22.08 21.89
CA TRP A 399 -20.67 -23.13 22.00
C TRP A 399 -19.50 -22.70 22.88
N GLU A 400 -18.99 -21.47 22.71
CA GLU A 400 -17.92 -20.93 23.54
C GLU A 400 -18.32 -20.83 25.02
N GLN A 401 -19.60 -20.53 25.32
CA GLN A 401 -20.15 -20.53 26.69
C GLN A 401 -20.28 -21.93 27.25
N SER A 402 -20.65 -22.95 26.45
CA SER A 402 -20.76 -24.33 26.89
C SER A 402 -19.41 -24.98 27.19
N GLU A 403 -18.36 -24.64 26.45
CA GLU A 403 -17.00 -25.07 26.72
C GLU A 403 -16.44 -24.47 28.02
N LEU A 404 -16.69 -23.17 28.25
CA LEU A 404 -16.25 -22.48 29.47
C LEU A 404 -16.97 -22.98 30.74
N SER A 405 -18.15 -23.60 30.60
CA SER A 405 -18.90 -24.18 31.72
C SER A 405 -18.50 -25.62 32.04
N SER A 406 -17.71 -26.27 31.17
CA SER A 406 -17.23 -27.65 31.35
C SER A 406 -15.79 -27.74 31.90
N GLU A 407 -15.06 -26.64 32.01
CA GLU A 407 -13.77 -26.63 32.71
C GLU A 407 -13.95 -26.17 34.15
N ASP A 408 -13.48 -26.96 35.11
CA ASP A 408 -13.39 -26.62 36.54
C ASP A 408 -12.41 -25.45 36.76
N VAL A 409 -12.89 -24.22 36.58
CA VAL A 409 -12.10 -23.01 36.78
C VAL A 409 -12.62 -22.27 38.01
N ASP A 410 -11.69 -21.92 38.92
CA ASP A 410 -11.91 -21.19 40.17
C ASP A 410 -12.82 -19.94 39.99
N PRO A 411 -13.85 -19.77 40.86
CA PRO A 411 -14.87 -18.72 40.72
C PRO A 411 -14.35 -17.27 40.80
N VAL A 412 -13.11 -17.05 41.24
CA VAL A 412 -12.54 -15.70 41.45
C VAL A 412 -11.98 -15.11 40.13
N SER A 413 -11.55 -15.97 39.21
CA SER A 413 -10.98 -15.51 37.91
C SER A 413 -12.05 -15.15 36.86
N VAL A 414 -13.27 -15.62 37.02
CA VAL A 414 -14.39 -15.43 36.08
C VAL A 414 -15.01 -14.03 36.18
N ARG A 415 -15.01 -13.40 37.38
CA ARG A 415 -15.64 -12.07 37.57
C ARG A 415 -14.91 -10.91 36.94
N SER A 416 -13.60 -11.01 36.67
CA SER A 416 -12.82 -9.95 36.01
C SER A 416 -12.83 -10.04 34.48
N LYS A 417 -13.12 -11.22 33.91
CA LYS A 417 -13.17 -11.42 32.42
C LYS A 417 -14.56 -11.18 31.82
N ALA A 418 -15.62 -11.17 32.62
CA ALA A 418 -17.01 -11.03 32.16
C ALA A 418 -17.40 -9.59 31.70
N LYS A 419 -16.56 -8.59 31.87
CA LYS A 419 -16.90 -7.18 31.54
C LYS A 419 -16.51 -6.68 30.16
N LYS A 420 -15.78 -7.46 29.33
CA LYS A 420 -15.60 -7.15 27.91
C LYS A 420 -16.19 -8.29 27.09
N LYS A 421 -17.39 -8.11 26.51
CA LYS A 421 -17.87 -8.99 25.43
C LYS A 421 -16.77 -9.09 24.38
N ARG A 422 -16.03 -10.20 24.37
CA ARG A 422 -15.09 -10.50 23.28
C ARG A 422 -15.94 -10.66 22.02
N LYS A 423 -15.74 -9.79 21.05
CA LYS A 423 -16.35 -9.91 19.74
C LYS A 423 -15.73 -11.15 19.09
N ILE A 424 -16.53 -12.19 18.87
CA ILE A 424 -16.05 -13.40 18.19
C ILE A 424 -15.58 -12.97 16.80
N GLN A 425 -14.29 -13.19 16.51
CA GLN A 425 -13.73 -13.01 15.18
C GLN A 425 -13.77 -14.36 14.47
N THR A 426 -14.63 -14.50 13.49
CA THR A 426 -14.74 -15.70 12.66
C THR A 426 -14.62 -15.38 11.19
N ASP A 427 -14.00 -16.29 10.46
CA ASP A 427 -13.89 -16.26 9.00
C ASP A 427 -15.11 -16.84 8.28
N LEU A 428 -16.08 -17.35 9.03
CA LEU A 428 -17.28 -18.03 8.51
C LEU A 428 -18.40 -17.06 8.09
N MET A 429 -18.25 -15.76 8.32
CA MET A 429 -19.25 -14.77 7.91
C MET A 429 -19.18 -14.47 6.40
N LEU A 430 -20.33 -14.44 5.74
CA LEU A 430 -20.48 -14.01 4.36
C LEU A 430 -20.28 -12.50 4.21
N ALA A 431 -20.89 -11.71 5.10
CA ALA A 431 -20.88 -10.25 5.06
C ALA A 431 -20.01 -9.63 6.16
N ARG A 432 -18.68 -9.87 6.11
CA ARG A 432 -17.72 -9.29 7.08
C ARG A 432 -17.78 -7.76 7.16
N ASN A 433 -18.09 -7.10 6.06
CA ASN A 433 -18.32 -5.66 6.00
C ASN A 433 -19.74 -5.37 5.51
N PRO A 434 -20.70 -5.13 6.43
CA PRO A 434 -22.09 -4.86 6.08
C PRO A 434 -22.30 -3.66 5.15
N LYS A 435 -21.36 -2.70 5.14
CA LYS A 435 -21.43 -1.49 4.30
C LYS A 435 -21.04 -1.73 2.84
N ASN A 436 -20.40 -2.86 2.53
CA ASN A 436 -19.94 -3.19 1.19
C ASN A 436 -20.60 -4.48 0.68
N ALA A 437 -21.79 -4.34 0.13
CA ALA A 437 -22.60 -5.45 -0.37
C ALA A 437 -22.11 -6.05 -1.69
N TYR A 438 -21.35 -5.29 -2.50
CA TYR A 438 -20.95 -5.72 -3.85
C TYR A 438 -20.06 -6.97 -3.89
N PRO A 439 -19.03 -7.13 -3.03
CA PRO A 439 -18.24 -8.37 -3.00
C PRO A 439 -19.06 -9.62 -2.65
N VAL A 440 -20.07 -9.47 -1.78
CA VAL A 440 -20.96 -10.56 -1.40
C VAL A 440 -21.85 -10.96 -2.59
N TYR A 441 -22.42 -9.97 -3.28
CA TYR A 441 -23.20 -10.20 -4.51
C TYR A 441 -22.39 -10.97 -5.56
N GLN A 442 -21.15 -10.55 -5.82
CA GLN A 442 -20.26 -11.25 -6.76
C GLN A 442 -19.92 -12.67 -6.30
N LEU A 443 -19.72 -12.87 -5.00
CA LEU A 443 -19.41 -14.18 -4.42
C LEU A 443 -20.58 -15.16 -4.62
N LEU A 444 -21.83 -14.73 -4.38
CA LEU A 444 -23.00 -15.57 -4.61
C LEU A 444 -23.14 -15.94 -6.10
N LYS A 445 -22.98 -14.98 -7.00
CA LYS A 445 -23.01 -15.25 -8.46
C LYS A 445 -21.95 -16.26 -8.90
N LYS A 446 -20.77 -16.22 -8.29
CA LYS A 446 -19.68 -17.17 -8.56
C LYS A 446 -19.98 -18.55 -7.96
N SER A 447 -20.57 -18.60 -6.76
CA SER A 447 -20.94 -19.86 -6.11
C SER A 447 -21.99 -20.65 -6.91
N ASP A 448 -22.89 -19.95 -7.63
CA ASP A 448 -23.90 -20.59 -8.50
C ASP A 448 -23.30 -21.41 -9.67
N ARG A 449 -22.04 -21.13 -10.01
CA ARG A 449 -21.32 -21.89 -11.06
C ARG A 449 -20.84 -23.27 -10.58
N PHE A 450 -20.96 -23.57 -9.29
CA PHE A 450 -20.51 -24.80 -8.67
C PHE A 450 -21.69 -25.52 -8.01
N SER A 451 -21.70 -26.85 -8.07
CA SER A 451 -22.53 -27.68 -7.22
C SER A 451 -21.86 -27.82 -5.83
N LYS A 452 -22.64 -28.27 -4.82
CA LYS A 452 -22.08 -28.55 -3.48
C LYS A 452 -21.05 -29.70 -3.54
N SER A 453 -21.35 -30.74 -4.34
CA SER A 453 -20.44 -31.89 -4.56
C SER A 453 -19.12 -31.47 -5.20
N GLU A 454 -19.14 -30.61 -6.23
CA GLU A 454 -17.90 -30.10 -6.84
C GLU A 454 -17.03 -29.29 -5.87
N LEU A 455 -17.66 -28.47 -4.98
CA LEU A 455 -16.89 -27.72 -3.99
C LEU A 455 -16.30 -28.62 -2.89
N MET A 456 -16.99 -29.70 -2.52
CA MET A 456 -16.44 -30.71 -1.59
C MET A 456 -15.30 -31.49 -2.22
N ALA A 457 -15.44 -31.92 -3.48
CA ALA A 457 -14.34 -32.55 -4.21
C ALA A 457 -13.13 -31.59 -4.37
N ALA A 458 -13.37 -30.28 -4.55
CA ALA A 458 -12.30 -29.30 -4.57
C ALA A 458 -11.53 -29.25 -3.25
N VAL A 459 -12.20 -29.41 -2.09
CA VAL A 459 -11.51 -29.48 -0.78
C VAL A 459 -10.60 -30.70 -0.70
N GLU A 460 -11.06 -31.86 -1.17
CA GLU A 460 -10.24 -33.09 -1.23
C GLU A 460 -9.00 -32.89 -2.10
N HIS A 461 -9.17 -32.29 -3.28
CA HIS A 461 -8.06 -31.98 -4.19
C HIS A 461 -7.08 -30.95 -3.60
N LEU A 462 -7.56 -29.98 -2.83
CA LEU A 462 -6.72 -29.03 -2.12
C LEU A 462 -5.87 -29.71 -1.04
N ASN A 463 -6.46 -30.66 -0.28
CA ASN A 463 -5.73 -31.44 0.72
C ASN A 463 -4.65 -32.33 0.07
N GLU A 464 -4.99 -33.05 -1.00
CA GLU A 464 -4.02 -33.85 -1.78
C GLU A 464 -2.85 -32.95 -2.28
N THR A 465 -3.17 -31.77 -2.80
CA THR A 465 -2.19 -30.80 -3.31
C THR A 465 -1.28 -30.28 -2.19
N ASP A 466 -1.81 -29.99 -1.02
CA ASP A 466 -1.03 -29.53 0.14
C ASP A 466 -0.01 -30.60 0.57
N ILE A 467 -0.45 -31.85 0.65
CA ILE A 467 0.43 -33.00 0.96
C ILE A 467 1.52 -33.12 -0.12
N GLN A 468 1.15 -33.10 -1.40
CA GLN A 468 2.10 -33.23 -2.50
C GLN A 468 3.14 -32.12 -2.52
N LEU A 469 2.74 -30.87 -2.30
CA LEU A 469 3.66 -29.73 -2.25
C LEU A 469 4.67 -29.80 -1.09
N LYS A 470 4.31 -30.49 0.01
CA LYS A 470 5.15 -30.61 1.20
C LYS A 470 6.02 -31.87 1.21
N THR A 471 5.60 -32.93 0.52
CA THR A 471 6.22 -34.26 0.65
C THR A 471 6.80 -34.82 -0.62
N SER A 472 6.42 -34.29 -1.82
CA SER A 472 6.93 -34.81 -3.09
C SER A 472 8.05 -33.96 -3.67
N SER A 473 8.91 -34.58 -4.49
CA SER A 473 9.93 -33.89 -5.28
C SER A 473 9.44 -33.42 -6.65
N GLN A 474 8.11 -33.49 -6.91
CA GLN A 474 7.53 -33.03 -8.17
C GLN A 474 7.59 -31.51 -8.29
N ASP A 475 7.61 -31.02 -9.53
CA ASP A 475 7.54 -29.59 -9.79
C ASP A 475 6.26 -28.98 -9.19
N PRO A 476 6.37 -28.06 -8.22
CA PRO A 476 5.22 -27.42 -7.57
C PRO A 476 4.26 -26.75 -8.56
N ARG A 477 4.77 -26.29 -9.69
CA ARG A 477 3.97 -25.69 -10.75
C ARG A 477 3.02 -26.72 -11.36
N LEU A 478 3.51 -27.91 -11.72
CA LEU A 478 2.69 -28.96 -12.32
C LEU A 478 1.61 -29.46 -11.35
N ILE A 479 1.93 -29.52 -10.05
CA ILE A 479 0.97 -29.88 -9.00
C ILE A 479 -0.17 -28.86 -8.95
N LEU A 480 0.14 -27.57 -8.94
CA LEU A 480 -0.87 -26.49 -8.91
C LEU A 480 -1.66 -26.41 -10.23
N GLU A 481 -1.03 -26.62 -11.39
CA GLU A 481 -1.72 -26.66 -12.69
C GLU A 481 -2.79 -27.76 -12.72
N ARG A 482 -2.46 -28.95 -12.22
CA ARG A 482 -3.41 -30.06 -12.09
C ARG A 482 -4.58 -29.71 -11.17
N LEU A 483 -4.32 -29.05 -10.04
CA LEU A 483 -5.35 -28.58 -9.13
C LEU A 483 -6.30 -27.60 -9.82
N VAL A 484 -5.76 -26.58 -10.51
CA VAL A 484 -6.57 -25.57 -11.21
C VAL A 484 -7.46 -26.22 -12.27
N LEU A 485 -6.93 -27.16 -13.03
CA LEU A 485 -7.70 -27.89 -14.04
C LEU A 485 -8.82 -28.71 -13.40
N LYS A 486 -8.55 -29.44 -12.31
CA LYS A 486 -9.56 -30.22 -11.57
C LYS A 486 -10.70 -29.33 -11.05
N ILE A 487 -10.40 -28.17 -10.48
CA ILE A 487 -11.42 -27.24 -9.93
C ILE A 487 -12.21 -26.56 -11.05
N CYS A 488 -11.57 -26.16 -12.14
CA CYS A 488 -12.23 -25.46 -13.23
C CYS A 488 -13.04 -26.36 -14.16
N HIS A 489 -12.74 -27.67 -14.20
CA HIS A 489 -13.49 -28.61 -15.01
C HIS A 489 -14.88 -28.86 -14.42
N ARG A 490 -15.95 -28.79 -15.25
CA ARG A 490 -17.27 -29.22 -14.84
C ARG A 490 -17.33 -30.75 -14.79
N GLN A 491 -17.65 -31.32 -13.64
CA GLN A 491 -18.07 -32.71 -13.61
C GLN A 491 -19.43 -32.80 -14.29
N THR A 492 -19.49 -33.36 -15.49
CA THR A 492 -20.76 -33.81 -16.08
C THR A 492 -21.26 -34.93 -15.16
N GLU A 493 -22.37 -34.69 -14.46
CA GLU A 493 -23.07 -35.74 -13.77
C GLU A 493 -23.36 -36.86 -14.79
N SER A 494 -22.67 -38.00 -14.63
CA SER A 494 -23.06 -39.22 -15.33
C SER A 494 -24.42 -39.60 -14.77
N THR A 495 -25.44 -39.39 -15.61
CA THR A 495 -26.82 -39.89 -15.40
C THR A 495 -26.83 -41.38 -15.18
#